data_5f6dc040e4ab6762cc456463b9e02f70
#
_entry.id   5f6dc040e4ab6762cc456463b9e02f70
#
_cell.length_a   1.000
_cell.length_b   1.000
_cell.length_c   1.000
_cell.angle_alpha   90.00
_cell.angle_beta   90.00
_cell.angle_gamma   90.00
#
_symmetry.space_group_name_H-M   'P 1'
#
loop_
_entity.id
_entity.type
_entity.pdbx_description
1 polymer ?
#
loop_
_entity_poly.entity_id
_entity_poly.type
_entity_poly.pdbx_seq_one_letter_code
_entity_poly.pdbx_strand_id
1 'polypeptide(L)' 'MQYQKDLRLLKAREDLKMSRAKVSEIAFSVGYENSAQFSREYARKFGRSPRQDRRALAAG' A
#
# COMPACT_ATOMS: atom_id res chain seq x y z
N MET A 1 -17.97 -1.43 -4.22
CA MET A 1 -17.35 -2.07 -5.37
C MET A 1 -15.87 -2.26 -5.17
N GLN A 2 -15.39 -3.43 -5.52
CA GLN A 2 -13.99 -3.79 -5.33
C GLN A 2 -13.06 -3.05 -6.28
N TYR A 3 -13.59 -2.55 -7.36
CA TYR A 3 -12.82 -1.84 -8.35
C TYR A 3 -12.06 -0.65 -7.76
N GLN A 4 -12.73 0.17 -6.95
CA GLN A 4 -12.10 1.32 -6.33
C GLN A 4 -11.04 0.92 -5.31
N LYS A 5 -11.32 -0.15 -4.59
CA LYS A 5 -10.38 -0.64 -3.59
C LYS A 5 -9.09 -1.14 -4.27
N ASP A 6 -9.23 -1.85 -5.37
CA ASP A 6 -8.08 -2.32 -6.13
C ASP A 6 -7.24 -1.17 -6.66
N LEU A 7 -7.88 -0.13 -7.16
CA LEU A 7 -7.18 1.05 -7.66
C LEU A 7 -6.41 1.75 -6.55
N ARG A 8 -7.02 1.85 -5.36
CA ARG A 8 -6.34 2.47 -4.21
C ARG A 8 -5.10 1.69 -3.83
N LEU A 9 -5.19 0.38 -3.81
CA LEU A 9 -4.05 -0.45 -3.44
C LEU A 9 -2.96 -0.43 -4.50
N LEU A 10 -3.34 -0.40 -5.77
CA LEU A 10 -2.37 -0.26 -6.85
C LEU A 10 -1.66 1.08 -6.79
N LYS A 11 -2.40 2.15 -6.52
CA LYS A 11 -1.80 3.47 -6.36
C LYS A 11 -0.85 3.49 -5.18
N ALA A 12 -1.22 2.87 -4.08
CA ALA A 12 -0.37 2.79 -2.90
C ALA A 12 0.93 2.04 -3.22
N ARG A 13 0.83 0.99 -4.01
CA ARG A 13 2.02 0.23 -4.40
C ARG A 13 2.98 1.08 -5.22
N GLU A 14 2.44 1.88 -6.13
CA GLU A 14 3.25 2.83 -6.89
C GLU A 14 3.93 3.82 -5.97
N ASP A 15 3.18 4.36 -4.99
CA ASP A 15 3.73 5.32 -4.04
C ASP A 15 4.83 4.69 -3.19
N LEU A 16 4.67 3.43 -2.80
CA LEU A 16 5.69 2.71 -2.04
C LEU A 16 6.99 2.61 -2.84
N LYS A 17 6.86 2.46 -4.13
CA LYS A 17 8.00 2.30 -5.04
C LYS A 17 8.65 3.64 -5.34
N MET A 18 7.85 4.67 -5.59
CA MET A 18 8.33 5.95 -6.11
C MET A 18 8.59 7.00 -5.03
N SER A 19 7.99 6.84 -3.87
CA SER A 19 8.04 7.84 -2.81
C SER A 19 8.72 7.28 -1.56
N ARG A 20 9.30 8.16 -0.75
CA ARG A 20 9.87 7.78 0.55
C ARG A 20 8.91 8.03 1.69
N ALA A 21 7.69 8.37 1.39
CA ALA A 21 6.68 8.60 2.40
C ALA A 21 6.47 7.37 3.27
N LYS A 22 6.08 7.58 4.51
CA LYS A 22 5.82 6.48 5.42
C LYS A 22 4.60 5.69 4.94
N VAL A 23 4.55 4.41 5.29
CA VAL A 23 3.42 3.56 4.93
C VAL A 23 2.11 4.17 5.41
N SER A 24 2.09 4.72 6.64
CA SER A 24 0.87 5.35 7.16
C SER A 24 0.46 6.57 6.33
N GLU A 25 1.42 7.35 5.87
CA GLU A 25 1.12 8.51 5.04
C GLU A 25 0.52 8.08 3.70
N ILE A 26 1.07 7.02 3.14
CA ILE A 26 0.55 6.48 1.87
C ILE A 26 -0.88 5.95 2.08
N ALA A 27 -1.11 5.25 3.20
CA ALA A 27 -2.44 4.75 3.51
C ALA A 27 -3.47 5.87 3.53
N PHE A 28 -3.14 6.96 4.22
CA PHE A 28 -4.06 8.09 4.29
C PHE A 28 -4.24 8.76 2.93
N SER A 29 -3.18 8.86 2.16
CA SER A 29 -3.24 9.53 0.86
C SER A 29 -4.14 8.79 -0.14
N VAL A 30 -4.27 7.48 0.00
CA VAL A 30 -5.14 6.71 -0.88
C VAL A 30 -6.53 6.48 -0.28
N GLY A 31 -6.83 7.14 0.83
CA GLY A 31 -8.18 7.17 1.36
C GLY A 31 -8.48 6.25 2.53
N TYR A 32 -7.47 5.62 3.10
CA TYR A 32 -7.67 4.80 4.29
C TYR A 32 -7.59 5.66 5.54
N GLU A 33 -8.47 5.40 6.49
CA GLU A 33 -8.47 6.11 7.76
C GLU A 33 -7.50 5.48 8.76
N ASN A 34 -7.11 4.24 8.50
CA ASN A 34 -6.37 3.45 9.47
C ASN A 34 -5.29 2.66 8.72
N SER A 35 -4.03 2.86 9.12
CA SER A 35 -2.93 2.20 8.44
C SER A 35 -2.93 0.68 8.66
N ALA A 36 -3.46 0.22 9.79
CA ALA A 36 -3.55 -1.21 10.04
C ALA A 36 -4.51 -1.89 9.08
N GLN A 37 -5.63 -1.24 8.81
CA GLN A 37 -6.59 -1.74 7.84
C GLN A 37 -5.98 -1.76 6.45
N PHE A 38 -5.28 -0.69 6.08
CA PHE A 38 -4.59 -0.61 4.82
C PHE A 38 -3.60 -1.76 4.67
N SER A 39 -2.76 -1.98 5.67
CA SER A 39 -1.75 -3.03 5.63
C SER A 39 -2.38 -4.41 5.47
N ARG A 40 -3.48 -4.65 6.16
CA ARG A 40 -4.18 -5.94 6.09
C ARG A 40 -4.72 -6.18 4.68
N GLU A 41 -5.37 -5.18 4.12
CA GLU A 41 -5.95 -5.32 2.79
C GLU A 41 -4.86 -5.40 1.71
N TYR A 42 -3.79 -4.66 1.89
CA TYR A 42 -2.66 -4.71 0.99
C TYR A 42 -2.06 -6.13 0.98
N ALA A 43 -1.83 -6.69 2.17
CA ALA A 43 -1.26 -8.03 2.28
C ALA A 43 -2.17 -9.08 1.64
N ARG A 44 -3.48 -8.90 1.78
CA ARG A 44 -4.46 -9.81 1.19
C ARG A 44 -4.38 -9.77 -0.34
N LYS A 45 -4.20 -8.59 -0.90
CA LYS A 45 -4.16 -8.43 -2.35
C LYS A 45 -2.82 -8.87 -2.95
N PHE A 46 -1.73 -8.46 -2.33
CA PHE A 46 -0.40 -8.64 -2.91
C PHE A 46 0.43 -9.75 -2.26
N GLY A 47 -0.09 -10.37 -1.22
CA GLY A 47 0.59 -11.49 -0.57
C GLY A 47 1.63 -11.12 0.45
N ARG A 48 1.86 -9.84 0.71
CA ARG A 48 2.78 -9.37 1.73
C ARG A 48 2.42 -7.96 2.17
N SER A 49 2.92 -7.56 3.34
CA SER A 49 2.61 -6.26 3.89
C SER A 49 3.24 -5.14 3.05
N PRO A 50 2.72 -3.91 3.16
CA PRO A 50 3.32 -2.79 2.43
C PRO A 50 4.79 -2.59 2.77
N ARG A 51 5.16 -2.79 4.02
CA ARG A 51 6.54 -2.63 4.45
C ARG A 51 7.44 -3.68 3.81
N GLN A 52 6.99 -4.92 3.81
CA GLN A 52 7.73 -6.01 3.16
C GLN A 52 7.84 -5.78 1.66
N ASP A 53 6.76 -5.33 1.05
CA ASP A 53 6.74 -5.10 -0.38
C ASP A 53 7.67 -3.95 -0.77
N ARG A 54 7.71 -2.89 0.07
CA ARG A 54 8.64 -1.78 -0.17
C ARG A 54 10.07 -2.27 -0.16
N ARG A 55 10.42 -3.15 0.78
CA ARG A 55 11.75 -3.72 0.84
C ARG A 55 12.08 -4.47 -0.43
N ALA A 56 11.17 -5.29 -0.90
CA ALA A 56 11.37 -6.08 -2.11
C ALA A 56 11.51 -5.18 -3.33
N LEU A 57 10.68 -4.14 -3.42
CA LEU A 57 10.72 -3.22 -4.55
C LEU A 57 12.02 -2.40 -4.54
N ALA A 58 12.49 -2.02 -3.35
CA ALA A 58 13.73 -1.25 -3.22
C ALA A 58 14.96 -2.11 -3.54
N ALA A 59 14.91 -3.40 -3.23
CA ALA A 59 16.00 -4.31 -3.48
C ALA A 59 16.08 -4.71 -4.95
N GLY A 60 14.98 -4.64 -5.63
CA GLY A 60 14.95 -4.97 -7.05
C GLY A 60 15.45 -3.86 -7.90
#